data_ff2888d496db4f517e96c2f814a2caf9
#
_entry.id   ff2888d496db4f517e96c2f814a2caf9
#
_cell.length_a   1.000
_cell.length_b   1.000
_cell.length_c   1.000
_cell.angle_alpha   90.00
_cell.angle_beta   90.00
_cell.angle_gamma   90.00
#
_symmetry.space_group_name_H-M   'P 1'
#
loop_
_entity.id
_entity.type
_entity.pdbx_description
1 polymer ?
#
loop_
_entity_poly.entity_id
_entity_poly.type
_entity_poly.pdbx_seq_one_letter_code
_entity_poly.pdbx_strand_id
1 'polypeptide(L)'
;MLLEVVSIATEAEPLDGIFYTPKNGKISAAALLFHGNCHNFYTGPSRFLPAVLASHGIASLAFNRRGHDMVTSLHGRTVGGGSYQLAHEGIADNRSASDWLASRGFENPIIIGHSNGGMLATQHCADNYGSPRALVLMSAHIGGLENVPQMSKSGMFAQDQLPQLTMQAEAMIARGDGRQLMLLPDWWWAISAESFIDRVRNTPSTIANAAKVRCPSLYLRGDQEMPAAYPAEAFAERAAAPCEVRILPNCDHFYTGREADVANQVALWLRQTCKLD
;
A
#
# COMPACT_ATOMS: atom_id res chain seq x y z
N MET A 1 -2.64 1.70 -24.48
CA MET A 1 -3.28 1.93 -23.17
C MET A 1 -4.13 3.20 -23.27
N LEU A 2 -5.32 3.20 -22.71
CA LEU A 2 -6.17 4.39 -22.51
C LEU A 2 -6.10 4.79 -21.06
N LEU A 3 -6.29 6.08 -20.76
CA LEU A 3 -6.25 6.67 -19.43
C LEU A 3 -7.55 7.44 -19.20
N GLU A 4 -8.21 7.20 -18.07
CA GLU A 4 -9.38 7.94 -17.60
C GLU A 4 -9.02 8.52 -16.22
N VAL A 5 -9.06 9.84 -16.10
CA VAL A 5 -8.95 10.50 -14.79
C VAL A 5 -10.27 10.29 -14.06
N VAL A 6 -10.18 9.78 -12.84
CA VAL A 6 -11.36 9.38 -12.06
C VAL A 6 -11.39 10.05 -10.70
N SER A 7 -12.60 10.27 -10.21
CA SER A 7 -12.89 10.67 -8.84
C SER A 7 -13.68 9.55 -8.18
N ILE A 8 -13.19 9.06 -7.05
CA ILE A 8 -13.77 7.93 -6.31
C ILE A 8 -14.50 8.52 -5.10
N ALA A 9 -15.81 8.35 -5.04
CA ALA A 9 -16.60 8.82 -3.91
C ALA A 9 -16.22 8.05 -2.62
N THR A 10 -16.13 8.77 -1.51
CA THR A 10 -15.98 8.26 -0.16
C THR A 10 -16.99 8.91 0.78
N GLU A 11 -17.05 8.46 2.03
CA GLU A 11 -17.84 9.14 3.08
C GLU A 11 -17.23 10.50 3.51
N ALA A 12 -15.96 10.76 3.14
CA ALA A 12 -15.25 12.01 3.41
C ALA A 12 -14.95 12.74 2.09
N GLU A 13 -13.69 13.07 1.83
CA GLU A 13 -13.26 13.71 0.58
C GLU A 13 -13.10 12.66 -0.52
N PRO A 14 -13.50 12.93 -1.78
CA PRO A 14 -13.28 12.01 -2.89
C PRO A 14 -11.80 11.79 -3.15
N LEU A 15 -11.46 10.61 -3.69
CA LEU A 15 -10.08 10.25 -4.01
C LEU A 15 -9.85 10.40 -5.51
N ASP A 16 -8.72 10.98 -5.87
CA ASP A 16 -8.31 11.12 -7.27
C ASP A 16 -7.48 9.93 -7.73
N GLY A 17 -7.65 9.55 -8.99
CA GLY A 17 -6.88 8.46 -9.58
C GLY A 17 -6.91 8.45 -11.09
N ILE A 18 -6.25 7.44 -11.65
CA ILE A 18 -6.32 7.12 -13.07
C ILE A 18 -6.69 5.65 -13.24
N PHE A 19 -7.71 5.42 -14.05
CA PHE A 19 -8.06 4.10 -14.52
C PHE A 19 -7.41 3.85 -15.87
N TYR A 20 -6.53 2.87 -15.92
CA TYR A 20 -5.78 2.46 -17.10
C TYR A 20 -6.43 1.24 -17.72
N THR A 21 -6.67 1.28 -19.03
CA THR A 21 -7.24 0.14 -19.76
C THR A 21 -6.45 -0.20 -21.01
N PRO A 22 -6.45 -1.45 -21.48
CA PRO A 22 -5.92 -1.81 -22.79
C PRO A 22 -6.56 -0.95 -23.89
N LYS A 23 -5.75 -0.48 -24.85
CA LYS A 23 -6.27 0.32 -25.97
C LYS A 23 -7.17 -0.49 -26.90
N ASN A 24 -6.76 -1.73 -27.12
CA ASN A 24 -7.46 -2.67 -28.00
C ASN A 24 -7.52 -4.02 -27.27
N GLY A 25 -8.65 -4.70 -27.40
CA GLY A 25 -8.80 -6.04 -26.84
C GLY A 25 -9.71 -6.11 -25.60
N LYS A 26 -9.91 -7.33 -25.16
CA LYS A 26 -10.73 -7.67 -24.00
C LYS A 26 -9.97 -7.38 -22.72
N ILE A 27 -10.63 -6.80 -21.73
CA ILE A 27 -10.12 -6.72 -20.38
C ILE A 27 -10.41 -8.06 -19.69
N SER A 28 -9.35 -8.78 -19.31
CA SER A 28 -9.46 -10.10 -18.67
C SER A 28 -9.53 -10.00 -17.14
N ALA A 29 -9.00 -8.92 -16.56
CA ALA A 29 -9.02 -8.64 -15.12
C ALA A 29 -8.76 -7.16 -14.86
N ALA A 30 -9.05 -6.73 -13.62
CA ALA A 30 -8.65 -5.40 -13.15
C ALA A 30 -7.85 -5.50 -11.84
N ALA A 31 -6.88 -4.60 -11.67
CA ALA A 31 -6.03 -4.49 -10.51
C ALA A 31 -6.23 -3.16 -9.78
N LEU A 32 -6.17 -3.20 -8.45
CA LEU A 32 -6.04 -2.03 -7.58
C LEU A 32 -4.58 -1.87 -7.15
N LEU A 33 -4.03 -0.67 -7.29
CA LEU A 33 -2.65 -0.37 -6.91
C LEU A 33 -2.62 0.52 -5.67
N PHE A 34 -2.09 0.00 -4.56
CA PHE A 34 -1.96 0.69 -3.28
C PHE A 34 -0.54 1.24 -3.12
N HIS A 35 -0.41 2.56 -3.19
CA HIS A 35 0.89 3.25 -3.07
C HIS A 35 1.49 3.16 -1.66
N GLY A 36 2.81 3.38 -1.54
CA GLY A 36 3.54 3.39 -0.27
C GLY A 36 3.22 4.58 0.64
N ASN A 37 3.88 4.63 1.80
CA ASN A 37 3.73 5.73 2.74
C ASN A 37 4.21 7.05 2.12
N CYS A 38 3.44 8.12 2.29
CA CYS A 38 3.73 9.45 1.74
C CYS A 38 4.01 9.46 0.22
N HIS A 39 3.59 8.42 -0.50
CA HIS A 39 3.62 8.33 -1.96
C HIS A 39 2.27 8.70 -2.56
N ASN A 40 2.16 8.54 -3.87
CA ASN A 40 0.97 8.84 -4.65
C ASN A 40 0.83 7.87 -5.82
N PHE A 41 -0.24 7.99 -6.62
CA PHE A 41 -0.52 7.08 -7.73
C PHE A 41 0.42 7.21 -8.93
N TYR A 42 1.26 8.25 -9.00
CA TYR A 42 2.21 8.48 -10.11
C TYR A 42 3.67 8.28 -9.70
N THR A 43 3.94 7.62 -8.58
CA THR A 43 5.29 7.27 -8.11
C THR A 43 5.42 5.76 -7.87
N GLY A 44 6.67 5.25 -7.89
CA GLY A 44 6.98 3.85 -7.63
C GLY A 44 6.20 2.88 -8.52
N PRO A 45 5.81 1.71 -8.00
CA PRO A 45 5.09 0.70 -8.76
C PRO A 45 3.78 1.17 -9.39
N SER A 46 3.05 2.08 -8.77
CA SER A 46 1.83 2.65 -9.35
C SER A 46 2.08 3.40 -10.67
N ARG A 47 3.31 3.89 -10.89
CA ARG A 47 3.71 4.58 -12.13
C ARG A 47 4.08 3.61 -13.26
N PHE A 48 4.85 2.56 -12.97
CA PHE A 48 5.43 1.73 -14.02
C PHE A 48 4.61 0.47 -14.34
N LEU A 49 3.82 -0.06 -13.41
CA LEU A 49 3.02 -1.26 -13.63
C LEU A 49 1.90 -1.08 -14.66
N PRO A 50 1.11 0.02 -14.68
CA PRO A 50 -0.10 0.12 -15.49
C PRO A 50 0.11 -0.15 -16.98
N ALA A 51 1.22 0.34 -17.55
CA ALA A 51 1.51 0.16 -18.97
C ALA A 51 1.73 -1.31 -19.34
N VAL A 52 2.47 -2.04 -18.51
CA VAL A 52 2.75 -3.47 -18.72
C VAL A 52 1.50 -4.29 -18.43
N LEU A 53 0.77 -4.02 -17.36
CA LEU A 53 -0.50 -4.70 -17.06
C LEU A 53 -1.49 -4.57 -18.22
N ALA A 54 -1.65 -3.35 -18.77
CA ALA A 54 -2.53 -3.11 -19.90
C ALA A 54 -2.11 -3.88 -21.16
N SER A 55 -0.82 -4.07 -21.41
CA SER A 55 -0.33 -4.87 -22.55
C SER A 55 -0.65 -6.37 -22.39
N HIS A 56 -0.94 -6.81 -21.16
CA HIS A 56 -1.37 -8.16 -20.83
C HIS A 56 -2.89 -8.29 -20.59
N GLY A 57 -3.70 -7.31 -21.04
CA GLY A 57 -5.15 -7.37 -20.90
C GLY A 57 -5.67 -7.10 -19.47
N ILE A 58 -4.83 -6.58 -18.57
CA ILE A 58 -5.21 -6.26 -17.20
C ILE A 58 -5.41 -4.75 -17.08
N ALA A 59 -6.64 -4.32 -16.81
CA ALA A 59 -6.91 -2.94 -16.42
C ALA A 59 -6.34 -2.65 -15.03
N SER A 60 -6.07 -1.39 -14.71
CA SER A 60 -5.61 -1.04 -13.36
C SER A 60 -6.09 0.32 -12.91
N LEU A 61 -6.47 0.41 -11.63
CA LEU A 61 -6.80 1.66 -10.94
C LEU A 61 -5.64 2.02 -10.01
N ALA A 62 -4.93 3.09 -10.33
CA ALA A 62 -3.97 3.73 -9.45
C ALA A 62 -4.61 5.00 -8.89
N PHE A 63 -4.65 5.15 -7.57
CA PHE A 63 -5.36 6.24 -6.91
C PHE A 63 -4.61 6.76 -5.69
N ASN A 64 -4.90 7.98 -5.31
CA ASN A 64 -4.43 8.57 -4.08
C ASN A 64 -5.38 8.26 -2.93
N ARG A 65 -4.87 7.58 -1.90
CA ARG A 65 -5.55 7.62 -0.59
C ARG A 65 -5.45 9.04 -0.02
N ARG A 66 -6.33 9.42 0.91
CA ARG A 66 -6.22 10.72 1.62
C ARG A 66 -4.86 10.94 2.29
N GLY A 67 -4.14 9.86 2.59
CA GLY A 67 -2.77 9.87 3.12
C GLY A 67 -1.66 9.87 2.06
N HIS A 68 -1.91 10.39 0.85
CA HIS A 68 -0.90 10.53 -0.19
C HIS A 68 0.00 11.75 0.06
N ASP A 69 1.20 11.72 -0.46
CA ASP A 69 2.25 12.72 -0.21
C ASP A 69 2.50 12.92 1.30
N MET A 70 3.42 13.77 1.69
CA MET A 70 3.66 14.06 3.10
C MET A 70 2.56 14.96 3.67
N VAL A 71 2.39 16.12 3.07
CA VAL A 71 1.31 17.09 3.35
C VAL A 71 0.72 17.50 2.02
N THR A 72 -0.59 17.43 1.90
CA THR A 72 -1.31 17.79 0.68
C THR A 72 -2.57 18.59 1.00
N SER A 73 -3.07 19.33 0.03
CA SER A 73 -4.44 19.84 0.05
C SER A 73 -5.36 18.78 -0.55
N LEU A 74 -6.30 18.34 0.22
CA LEU A 74 -7.44 17.58 -0.29
C LEU A 74 -8.40 18.54 -1.03
N HIS A 75 -9.55 18.04 -1.44
CA HIS A 75 -10.53 18.90 -2.11
C HIS A 75 -10.82 20.14 -1.27
N GLY A 76 -10.75 21.30 -1.91
CA GLY A 76 -10.89 22.57 -1.21
C GLY A 76 -9.60 23.01 -0.50
N ARG A 77 -9.69 23.36 0.78
CA ARG A 77 -8.59 23.86 1.61
C ARG A 77 -8.29 22.96 2.81
N THR A 78 -8.81 21.74 2.80
CA THR A 78 -8.53 20.76 3.85
C THR A 78 -7.11 20.22 3.70
N VAL A 79 -6.34 20.27 4.78
CA VAL A 79 -4.97 19.72 4.82
C VAL A 79 -5.04 18.25 5.17
N GLY A 80 -4.41 17.41 4.35
CA GLY A 80 -4.27 15.96 4.52
C GLY A 80 -2.86 15.47 4.22
N GLY A 81 -2.76 14.23 3.80
CA GLY A 81 -1.49 13.57 3.46
C GLY A 81 -1.05 12.56 4.51
N GLY A 82 0.08 11.90 4.26
CA GLY A 82 0.63 10.85 5.12
C GLY A 82 0.98 11.31 6.53
N SER A 83 1.19 12.63 6.72
CA SER A 83 1.38 13.25 8.04
C SER A 83 0.12 13.23 8.91
N TYR A 84 -1.05 13.07 8.32
CA TYR A 84 -2.34 13.11 9.00
C TYR A 84 -3.13 11.81 8.89
N GLN A 85 -2.65 10.83 8.13
CA GLN A 85 -3.36 9.58 7.88
C GLN A 85 -3.50 8.73 9.14
N LEU A 86 -4.71 8.21 9.34
CA LEU A 86 -5.00 7.15 10.31
C LEU A 86 -5.16 5.79 9.60
N ALA A 87 -4.86 4.70 10.30
CA ALA A 87 -4.88 3.36 9.72
C ALA A 87 -6.28 2.99 9.16
N HIS A 88 -7.34 3.27 9.91
CA HIS A 88 -8.71 2.99 9.50
C HIS A 88 -9.15 3.79 8.28
N GLU A 89 -8.64 5.01 8.11
CA GLU A 89 -8.92 5.85 6.94
C GLU A 89 -8.30 5.26 5.66
N GLY A 90 -7.03 4.82 5.73
CA GLY A 90 -6.38 4.15 4.60
C GLY A 90 -7.06 2.84 4.20
N ILE A 91 -7.61 2.10 5.18
CA ILE A 91 -8.41 0.90 4.94
C ILE A 91 -9.73 1.26 4.25
N ALA A 92 -10.42 2.31 4.72
CA ALA A 92 -11.68 2.78 4.13
C ALA A 92 -11.47 3.26 2.68
N ASP A 93 -10.43 4.04 2.42
CA ASP A 93 -10.09 4.52 1.07
C ASP A 93 -9.86 3.36 0.09
N ASN A 94 -9.14 2.31 0.53
CA ASN A 94 -8.91 1.12 -0.28
C ASN A 94 -10.22 0.38 -0.59
N ARG A 95 -11.17 0.32 0.36
CA ARG A 95 -12.49 -0.27 0.15
C ARG A 95 -13.32 0.54 -0.85
N SER A 96 -13.35 1.87 -0.72
CA SER A 96 -14.04 2.74 -1.68
C SER A 96 -13.49 2.57 -3.10
N ALA A 97 -12.18 2.40 -3.27
CA ALA A 97 -11.57 2.12 -4.57
C ALA A 97 -11.96 0.73 -5.11
N SER A 98 -12.11 -0.26 -4.24
CA SER A 98 -12.60 -1.59 -4.61
C SER A 98 -14.06 -1.54 -5.08
N ASP A 99 -14.91 -0.81 -4.36
CA ASP A 99 -16.32 -0.62 -4.72
C ASP A 99 -16.46 0.15 -6.03
N TRP A 100 -15.59 1.13 -6.27
CA TRP A 100 -15.54 1.83 -7.55
C TRP A 100 -15.24 0.87 -8.72
N LEU A 101 -14.24 -0.03 -8.58
CA LEU A 101 -13.97 -1.06 -9.59
C LEU A 101 -15.15 -2.01 -9.78
N ALA A 102 -15.79 -2.45 -8.70
CA ALA A 102 -16.98 -3.30 -8.77
C ALA A 102 -18.13 -2.61 -9.51
N SER A 103 -18.35 -1.31 -9.29
CA SER A 103 -19.37 -0.52 -10.01
C SER A 103 -19.09 -0.41 -11.51
N ARG A 104 -17.83 -0.64 -11.94
CA ARG A 104 -17.41 -0.69 -13.35
C ARG A 104 -17.44 -2.11 -13.92
N GLY A 105 -17.98 -3.09 -13.18
CA GLY A 105 -18.10 -4.48 -13.59
C GLY A 105 -16.87 -5.34 -13.32
N PHE A 106 -15.91 -4.85 -12.50
CA PHE A 106 -14.70 -5.58 -12.12
C PHE A 106 -14.80 -6.08 -10.68
N GLU A 107 -15.64 -7.07 -10.47
CA GLU A 107 -15.66 -7.83 -9.23
C GLU A 107 -14.40 -8.71 -9.11
N ASN A 108 -14.01 -9.08 -7.90
CA ASN A 108 -12.81 -9.90 -7.62
C ASN A 108 -11.51 -9.28 -8.16
N PRO A 109 -11.11 -8.09 -7.70
CA PRO A 109 -9.93 -7.41 -8.19
C PRO A 109 -8.63 -8.14 -7.82
N ILE A 110 -7.59 -7.92 -8.61
CA ILE A 110 -6.20 -8.19 -8.21
C ILE A 110 -5.76 -7.05 -7.30
N ILE A 111 -5.17 -7.36 -6.16
CA ILE A 111 -4.64 -6.34 -5.25
C ILE A 111 -3.12 -6.30 -5.36
N ILE A 112 -2.57 -5.11 -5.62
CA ILE A 112 -1.12 -4.90 -5.71
C ILE A 112 -0.75 -3.78 -4.75
N GLY A 113 0.17 -4.02 -3.82
CA GLY A 113 0.57 -3.02 -2.84
C GLY A 113 2.07 -2.91 -2.66
N HIS A 114 2.57 -1.68 -2.59
CA HIS A 114 3.98 -1.37 -2.34
C HIS A 114 4.18 -0.81 -0.93
N SER A 115 5.20 -1.31 -0.22
CA SER A 115 5.62 -0.77 1.07
C SER A 115 4.46 -0.74 2.10
N ASN A 116 4.11 0.41 2.64
CA ASN A 116 2.90 0.60 3.47
C ASN A 116 1.62 0.19 2.73
N GLY A 117 1.53 0.44 1.42
CA GLY A 117 0.43 -0.04 0.59
C GLY A 117 0.37 -1.56 0.52
N GLY A 118 1.51 -2.26 0.61
CA GLY A 118 1.55 -3.72 0.71
C GLY A 118 0.99 -4.25 2.03
N MET A 119 1.29 -3.59 3.14
CA MET A 119 0.68 -3.88 4.45
C MET A 119 -0.85 -3.70 4.40
N LEU A 120 -1.33 -2.60 3.84
CA LEU A 120 -2.76 -2.33 3.67
C LEU A 120 -3.43 -3.28 2.66
N ALA A 121 -2.70 -3.71 1.61
CA ALA A 121 -3.16 -4.72 0.66
C ALA A 121 -3.34 -6.09 1.35
N THR A 122 -2.43 -6.44 2.24
CA THR A 122 -2.55 -7.65 3.06
C THR A 122 -3.78 -7.59 3.97
N GLN A 123 -4.03 -6.44 4.63
CA GLN A 123 -5.23 -6.23 5.43
C GLN A 123 -6.50 -6.35 4.59
N HIS A 124 -6.54 -5.73 3.41
CA HIS A 124 -7.68 -5.78 2.48
C HIS A 124 -8.02 -7.23 2.06
N CYS A 125 -6.99 -8.02 1.72
CA CYS A 125 -7.15 -9.43 1.37
C CYS A 125 -7.50 -10.32 2.58
N ALA A 126 -6.98 -10.02 3.77
CA ALA A 126 -7.32 -10.71 5.01
C ALA A 126 -8.78 -10.49 5.41
N ASP A 127 -9.33 -9.31 5.15
CA ASP A 127 -10.75 -8.98 5.30
C ASP A 127 -11.62 -9.61 4.19
N ASN A 128 -11.01 -10.19 3.18
CA ASN A 128 -11.63 -10.71 1.96
C ASN A 128 -12.54 -9.68 1.25
N TYR A 129 -12.21 -8.39 1.35
CA TYR A 129 -13.04 -7.32 0.78
C TYR A 129 -12.99 -7.34 -0.75
N GLY A 130 -14.16 -7.39 -1.40
CA GLY A 130 -14.27 -7.55 -2.85
C GLY A 130 -13.81 -8.91 -3.38
N SER A 131 -13.60 -9.91 -2.51
CA SER A 131 -13.14 -11.26 -2.87
C SER A 131 -11.94 -11.26 -3.81
N PRO A 132 -10.76 -10.77 -3.38
CA PRO A 132 -9.58 -10.65 -4.22
C PRO A 132 -9.18 -11.97 -4.86
N ARG A 133 -8.87 -11.95 -6.19
CA ARG A 133 -8.44 -13.16 -6.90
C ARG A 133 -6.94 -13.43 -6.81
N ALA A 134 -6.13 -12.43 -6.53
CA ALA A 134 -4.68 -12.54 -6.31
C ALA A 134 -4.15 -11.34 -5.52
N LEU A 135 -3.05 -11.53 -4.80
CA LEU A 135 -2.32 -10.49 -4.08
C LEU A 135 -0.88 -10.40 -4.57
N VAL A 136 -0.42 -9.20 -4.91
CA VAL A 136 1.00 -8.94 -5.21
C VAL A 136 1.53 -7.96 -4.15
N LEU A 137 2.51 -8.42 -3.39
CA LEU A 137 3.22 -7.65 -2.39
C LEU A 137 4.57 -7.22 -2.96
N MET A 138 4.79 -5.93 -3.05
CA MET A 138 6.02 -5.34 -3.54
C MET A 138 6.71 -4.63 -2.37
N SER A 139 7.74 -5.24 -1.82
CA SER A 139 8.45 -4.73 -0.64
C SER A 139 7.47 -4.32 0.48
N ALA A 140 6.49 -5.19 0.79
CA ALA A 140 5.45 -4.87 1.75
C ALA A 140 6.03 -4.71 3.15
N HIS A 141 5.71 -3.59 3.81
CA HIS A 141 6.18 -3.32 5.16
C HIS A 141 5.56 -4.30 6.17
N ILE A 142 6.35 -4.71 7.16
CA ILE A 142 5.93 -5.68 8.17
C ILE A 142 4.70 -5.22 8.97
N GLY A 143 4.61 -3.93 9.30
CA GLY A 143 3.57 -3.41 10.18
C GLY A 143 3.54 -4.11 11.55
N GLY A 144 2.38 -4.03 12.21
CA GLY A 144 2.16 -4.70 13.50
C GLY A 144 2.71 -3.93 14.69
N LEU A 145 1.91 -3.84 15.74
CA LEU A 145 2.23 -3.08 16.96
C LEU A 145 3.48 -3.65 17.65
N GLU A 146 3.62 -4.97 17.61
CA GLU A 146 4.74 -5.70 18.17
C GLU A 146 6.09 -5.35 17.53
N ASN A 147 6.07 -4.87 16.30
CA ASN A 147 7.28 -4.53 15.54
C ASN A 147 7.67 -3.04 15.66
N VAL A 148 6.78 -2.17 16.14
CA VAL A 148 7.04 -0.73 16.24
C VAL A 148 8.33 -0.40 17.00
N PRO A 149 8.64 -1.00 18.16
CA PRO A 149 9.88 -0.70 18.88
C PRO A 149 11.13 -1.08 18.08
N GLN A 150 11.12 -2.22 17.38
CA GLN A 150 12.25 -2.66 16.56
C GLN A 150 12.42 -1.78 15.32
N MET A 151 11.35 -1.46 14.63
CA MET A 151 11.37 -0.57 13.47
C MET A 151 11.82 0.82 13.85
N SER A 152 11.40 1.31 15.02
CA SER A 152 11.84 2.59 15.54
C SER A 152 13.37 2.61 15.76
N LYS A 153 13.91 1.60 16.46
CA LYS A 153 15.36 1.48 16.70
C LYS A 153 16.18 1.35 15.42
N SER A 154 15.62 0.76 14.36
CA SER A 154 16.31 0.66 13.07
C SER A 154 16.34 1.96 12.25
N GLY A 155 15.83 3.07 12.79
CA GLY A 155 15.81 4.37 12.12
C GLY A 155 14.59 4.59 11.21
N MET A 156 13.64 3.68 11.19
CA MET A 156 12.48 3.78 10.28
C MET A 156 11.31 4.60 10.83
N PHE A 157 11.34 4.98 12.11
CA PHE A 157 10.24 5.72 12.73
C PHE A 157 10.72 6.75 13.75
N ALA A 158 10.93 6.38 15.01
CA ALA A 158 11.22 7.28 16.10
C ALA A 158 12.60 7.04 16.74
N GLN A 159 13.41 6.16 16.17
CA GLN A 159 14.71 5.72 16.71
C GLN A 159 14.59 5.27 18.19
N ASP A 160 15.47 5.72 19.05
CA ASP A 160 15.43 5.48 20.50
C ASP A 160 14.48 6.42 21.25
N GLN A 161 13.87 7.41 20.55
CA GLN A 161 12.98 8.43 21.13
C GLN A 161 11.51 8.01 21.17
N LEU A 162 11.18 6.75 20.82
CA LEU A 162 9.79 6.27 20.76
C LEU A 162 9.00 6.56 22.06
N PRO A 163 9.50 6.25 23.26
CA PRO A 163 8.75 6.54 24.49
C PRO A 163 8.52 8.04 24.72
N GLN A 164 9.54 8.86 24.46
CA GLN A 164 9.47 10.33 24.63
C GLN A 164 8.46 10.95 23.66
N LEU A 165 8.52 10.57 22.37
CA LEU A 165 7.61 11.07 21.35
C LEU A 165 6.18 10.58 21.58
N THR A 166 6.00 9.38 22.15
CA THR A 166 4.69 8.89 22.56
C THR A 166 4.09 9.77 23.64
N MET A 167 4.84 10.07 24.71
CA MET A 167 4.39 10.97 25.77
C MET A 167 4.09 12.37 25.24
N GLN A 168 4.93 12.90 24.36
CA GLN A 168 4.70 14.20 23.72
C GLN A 168 3.40 14.21 22.94
N ALA A 169 3.15 13.20 22.08
CA ALA A 169 1.94 13.08 21.28
C ALA A 169 0.69 12.98 22.16
N GLU A 170 0.72 12.15 23.21
CA GLU A 170 -0.39 12.02 24.16
C GLU A 170 -0.70 13.35 24.87
N ALA A 171 0.35 14.09 25.28
CA ALA A 171 0.16 15.41 25.89
C ALA A 171 -0.42 16.43 24.91
N MET A 172 -0.03 16.37 23.62
CA MET A 172 -0.61 17.21 22.57
C MET A 172 -2.09 16.89 22.35
N ILE A 173 -2.44 15.61 22.26
CA ILE A 173 -3.83 15.19 22.10
C ILE A 173 -4.67 15.62 23.31
N ALA A 174 -4.17 15.45 24.54
CA ALA A 174 -4.89 15.79 25.76
C ALA A 174 -5.26 17.29 25.87
N ARG A 175 -4.47 18.18 25.26
CA ARG A 175 -4.76 19.62 25.22
C ARG A 175 -5.47 20.10 23.95
N GLY A 176 -5.89 19.19 23.06
CA GLY A 176 -6.64 19.50 21.84
C GLY A 176 -5.75 19.79 20.61
N ASP A 177 -4.46 19.54 20.69
CA ASP A 177 -3.48 19.79 19.64
C ASP A 177 -3.16 18.53 18.81
N GLY A 178 -4.04 17.54 18.76
CA GLY A 178 -3.79 16.24 18.13
C GLY A 178 -3.41 16.33 16.65
N ARG A 179 -3.88 17.34 15.93
CA ARG A 179 -3.53 17.58 14.52
C ARG A 179 -2.25 18.40 14.31
N GLN A 180 -1.61 18.90 15.36
CA GLN A 180 -0.32 19.59 15.22
C GLN A 180 0.78 18.61 14.87
N LEU A 181 1.70 19.05 13.99
CA LEU A 181 2.80 18.23 13.50
C LEU A 181 3.96 18.16 14.51
N MET A 182 4.52 16.98 14.63
CA MET A 182 5.76 16.65 15.31
C MET A 182 6.80 16.24 14.28
N LEU A 183 8.07 16.62 14.47
CA LEU A 183 9.18 16.12 13.67
C LEU A 183 9.69 14.79 14.26
N LEU A 184 9.88 13.80 13.41
CA LEU A 184 10.54 12.56 13.79
C LEU A 184 12.07 12.69 13.62
N PRO A 185 12.87 12.08 14.51
CA PRO A 185 14.32 12.21 14.49
C PRO A 185 14.93 11.56 13.23
N ASP A 186 15.90 12.24 12.61
CA ASP A 186 16.64 11.81 11.40
C ASP A 186 15.78 11.26 10.25
N TRP A 187 14.48 11.48 10.36
CA TRP A 187 13.53 11.12 9.34
C TRP A 187 12.99 12.38 8.67
N TRP A 188 12.91 12.37 7.37
CA TRP A 188 12.38 13.49 6.58
C TRP A 188 10.87 13.74 6.79
N TRP A 189 10.24 13.06 7.74
CA TRP A 189 8.81 13.01 7.94
C TRP A 189 8.35 13.78 9.18
N ALA A 190 7.40 14.70 8.95
CA ALA A 190 6.59 15.31 9.99
C ALA A 190 5.25 14.57 10.10
N ILE A 191 4.76 14.31 11.31
CA ILE A 191 3.55 13.56 11.56
C ILE A 191 2.70 14.25 12.63
N SER A 192 1.37 14.25 12.51
CA SER A 192 0.50 14.75 13.57
C SER A 192 0.56 13.85 14.80
N ALA A 193 0.31 14.42 15.97
CA ALA A 193 0.29 13.65 17.21
C ALA A 193 -0.73 12.50 17.17
N GLU A 194 -1.91 12.73 16.59
CA GLU A 194 -2.92 11.67 16.39
C GLU A 194 -2.42 10.56 15.49
N SER A 195 -1.85 10.89 14.32
CA SER A 195 -1.30 9.88 13.41
C SER A 195 -0.12 9.14 13.98
N PHE A 196 0.72 9.80 14.81
CA PHE A 196 1.80 9.14 15.53
C PHE A 196 1.27 8.07 16.49
N ILE A 197 0.29 8.43 17.31
CA ILE A 197 -0.34 7.48 18.26
C ILE A 197 -1.07 6.37 17.51
N ASP A 198 -1.76 6.69 16.42
CA ASP A 198 -2.43 5.69 15.59
C ASP A 198 -1.44 4.67 15.04
N ARG A 199 -0.28 5.11 14.54
CA ARG A 199 0.77 4.19 14.07
C ARG A 199 1.34 3.31 15.18
N VAL A 200 1.47 3.84 16.38
CA VAL A 200 1.94 3.05 17.53
C VAL A 200 0.90 2.05 18.00
N ARG A 201 -0.40 2.31 17.80
CA ARG A 201 -1.49 1.52 18.40
C ARG A 201 -2.37 0.73 17.43
N ASN A 202 -2.42 1.12 16.14
CA ASN A 202 -3.42 0.61 15.20
C ASN A 202 -2.84 0.11 13.88
N THR A 203 -1.52 0.11 13.71
CA THR A 203 -0.88 -0.37 12.46
C THR A 203 -1.18 -1.86 12.22
N PRO A 204 -1.80 -2.24 11.09
CA PRO A 204 -2.02 -3.63 10.75
C PRO A 204 -0.72 -4.43 10.65
N SER A 205 -0.76 -5.72 10.96
CA SER A 205 0.39 -6.62 10.82
C SER A 205 0.30 -7.43 9.54
N THR A 206 1.28 -7.27 8.65
CA THR A 206 1.39 -8.08 7.42
C THR A 206 1.53 -9.56 7.76
N ILE A 207 2.32 -9.90 8.79
CA ILE A 207 2.58 -11.28 9.18
C ILE A 207 1.36 -11.92 9.88
N ALA A 208 0.68 -11.21 10.78
CA ALA A 208 -0.51 -11.73 11.44
C ALA A 208 -1.67 -11.94 10.44
N ASN A 209 -1.76 -11.10 9.42
CA ASN A 209 -2.79 -11.19 8.40
C ASN A 209 -2.50 -12.24 7.32
N ALA A 210 -1.25 -12.68 7.13
CA ALA A 210 -0.89 -13.70 6.13
C ALA A 210 -1.75 -14.97 6.24
N ALA A 211 -2.00 -15.45 7.46
CA ALA A 211 -2.84 -16.62 7.73
C ALA A 211 -4.33 -16.46 7.37
N LYS A 212 -4.77 -15.24 7.04
CA LYS A 212 -6.14 -14.92 6.64
C LYS A 212 -6.29 -14.67 5.14
N VAL A 213 -5.18 -14.48 4.42
CA VAL A 213 -5.17 -14.26 2.96
C VAL A 213 -5.52 -15.56 2.26
N ARG A 214 -6.65 -15.57 1.52
CA ARG A 214 -7.22 -16.77 0.89
C ARG A 214 -6.92 -16.89 -0.59
N CYS A 215 -6.38 -15.84 -1.23
CA CYS A 215 -5.99 -15.85 -2.62
C CYS A 215 -4.48 -16.15 -2.79
N PRO A 216 -4.06 -16.69 -3.95
CA PRO A 216 -2.63 -16.87 -4.23
C PRO A 216 -1.90 -15.52 -4.18
N SER A 217 -0.65 -15.55 -3.72
CA SER A 217 0.15 -14.35 -3.52
C SER A 217 1.52 -14.45 -4.21
N LEU A 218 2.01 -13.31 -4.67
CA LEU A 218 3.41 -13.10 -5.07
C LEU A 218 4.02 -12.05 -4.15
N TYR A 219 5.14 -12.36 -3.53
CA TYR A 219 5.88 -11.38 -2.74
C TYR A 219 7.25 -11.12 -3.37
N LEU A 220 7.47 -9.89 -3.85
CA LEU A 220 8.75 -9.43 -4.36
C LEU A 220 9.45 -8.54 -3.34
N ARG A 221 10.76 -8.74 -3.15
CA ARG A 221 11.62 -7.88 -2.32
C ARG A 221 12.98 -7.73 -2.98
N GLY A 222 13.58 -6.53 -2.92
CA GLY A 222 14.98 -6.33 -3.26
C GLY A 222 15.92 -6.93 -2.21
N ASP A 223 17.09 -7.39 -2.63
CA ASP A 223 18.10 -7.95 -1.71
C ASP A 223 18.82 -6.88 -0.88
N GLN A 224 18.71 -5.60 -1.29
CA GLN A 224 19.26 -4.45 -0.55
C GLN A 224 18.34 -4.00 0.58
N GLU A 225 17.16 -4.61 0.71
CA GLU A 225 16.20 -4.28 1.76
C GLU A 225 16.38 -5.16 2.99
N MET A 226 16.05 -4.59 4.14
CA MET A 226 16.12 -5.28 5.43
C MET A 226 15.00 -6.35 5.53
N PRO A 227 15.31 -7.66 5.60
CA PRO A 227 14.29 -8.71 5.69
C PRO A 227 13.34 -8.54 6.89
N ALA A 228 13.84 -8.01 7.99
CA ALA A 228 13.03 -7.76 9.18
C ALA A 228 11.94 -6.69 8.97
N ALA A 229 12.15 -5.75 8.03
CA ALA A 229 11.16 -4.72 7.70
C ALA A 229 10.23 -5.13 6.55
N TYR A 230 10.72 -6.02 5.67
CA TYR A 230 10.03 -6.49 4.45
C TYR A 230 10.06 -8.03 4.38
N PRO A 231 9.28 -8.73 5.22
CA PRO A 231 9.46 -10.14 5.59
C PRO A 231 8.80 -11.10 4.60
N ALA A 232 9.30 -11.18 3.37
CA ALA A 232 8.72 -12.00 2.30
C ALA A 232 8.64 -13.49 2.66
N GLU A 233 9.72 -14.03 3.20
CA GLU A 233 9.83 -15.44 3.59
C GLU A 233 8.89 -15.77 4.76
N ALA A 234 8.88 -14.93 5.81
CA ALA A 234 8.03 -15.14 6.96
C ALA A 234 6.53 -14.95 6.61
N PHE A 235 6.21 -14.13 5.62
CA PHE A 235 4.85 -14.05 5.08
C PHE A 235 4.44 -15.36 4.42
N ALA A 236 5.30 -15.89 3.53
CA ALA A 236 5.03 -17.12 2.80
C ALA A 236 4.87 -18.35 3.72
N GLU A 237 5.67 -18.43 4.79
CA GLU A 237 5.56 -19.48 5.81
C GLU A 237 4.21 -19.47 6.53
N ARG A 238 3.55 -18.32 6.65
CA ARG A 238 2.27 -18.17 7.36
C ARG A 238 1.07 -18.03 6.46
N ALA A 239 1.26 -17.87 5.15
CA ALA A 239 0.18 -17.67 4.20
C ALA A 239 -0.78 -18.87 4.16
N ALA A 240 -2.10 -18.61 4.23
CA ALA A 240 -3.12 -19.65 4.15
C ALA A 240 -3.33 -20.19 2.72
N ALA A 241 -2.90 -19.43 1.71
CA ALA A 241 -2.92 -19.80 0.30
C ALA A 241 -1.48 -19.82 -0.26
N PRO A 242 -1.22 -20.44 -1.42
CA PRO A 242 0.10 -20.48 -2.02
C PRO A 242 0.72 -19.07 -2.17
N CYS A 243 1.95 -18.90 -1.70
CA CYS A 243 2.72 -17.68 -1.83
C CYS A 243 4.05 -17.96 -2.51
N GLU A 244 4.29 -17.33 -3.65
CA GLU A 244 5.59 -17.32 -4.31
C GLU A 244 6.43 -16.15 -3.82
N VAL A 245 7.68 -16.41 -3.42
CA VAL A 245 8.63 -15.37 -2.99
C VAL A 245 9.70 -15.19 -4.06
N ARG A 246 9.99 -13.94 -4.42
CA ARG A 246 11.10 -13.57 -5.29
C ARG A 246 11.96 -12.50 -4.64
N ILE A 247 13.21 -12.87 -4.33
CA ILE A 247 14.23 -11.92 -3.87
C ILE A 247 15.03 -11.47 -5.10
N LEU A 248 14.97 -10.18 -5.39
CA LEU A 248 15.56 -9.60 -6.59
C LEU A 248 17.00 -9.15 -6.32
N PRO A 249 18.00 -9.67 -7.03
CA PRO A 249 19.39 -9.29 -6.78
C PRO A 249 19.68 -7.86 -7.23
N ASN A 250 20.57 -7.15 -6.50
CA ASN A 250 20.95 -5.76 -6.75
C ASN A 250 19.74 -4.83 -6.91
N CYS A 251 18.76 -4.95 -6.03
CA CYS A 251 17.49 -4.25 -6.14
C CYS A 251 17.16 -3.54 -4.83
N ASP A 252 16.83 -2.26 -4.94
CA ASP A 252 16.41 -1.41 -3.84
C ASP A 252 14.88 -1.46 -3.60
N HIS A 253 14.43 -0.70 -2.60
CA HIS A 253 13.02 -0.59 -2.21
C HIS A 253 12.10 -0.08 -3.32
N PHE A 254 12.61 0.70 -4.25
CA PHE A 254 11.83 1.34 -5.33
C PHE A 254 11.98 0.64 -6.67
N TYR A 255 12.78 -0.44 -6.73
CA TYR A 255 13.09 -1.18 -7.95
C TYR A 255 13.80 -0.31 -9.00
N THR A 256 14.63 0.62 -8.54
CA THR A 256 15.34 1.60 -9.40
C THR A 256 16.16 0.87 -10.47
N GLY A 257 15.90 1.21 -11.73
CA GLY A 257 16.55 0.57 -12.89
C GLY A 257 16.08 -0.86 -13.20
N ARG A 258 15.10 -1.38 -12.46
CA ARG A 258 14.53 -2.73 -12.64
C ARG A 258 13.02 -2.69 -12.96
N GLU A 259 12.45 -1.49 -13.15
CA GLU A 259 11.00 -1.27 -13.24
C GLU A 259 10.34 -2.12 -14.34
N ALA A 260 10.95 -2.17 -15.53
CA ALA A 260 10.41 -2.96 -16.65
C ALA A 260 10.49 -4.47 -16.40
N ASP A 261 11.59 -4.96 -15.84
CA ASP A 261 11.77 -6.38 -15.49
C ASP A 261 10.75 -6.79 -14.43
N VAL A 262 10.65 -6.02 -13.34
CA VAL A 262 9.70 -6.27 -12.24
C VAL A 262 8.25 -6.24 -12.74
N ALA A 263 7.88 -5.26 -13.56
CA ALA A 263 6.54 -5.16 -14.12
C ALA A 263 6.19 -6.38 -14.99
N ASN A 264 7.13 -6.86 -15.81
CA ASN A 264 6.93 -8.06 -16.62
C ASN A 264 6.79 -9.30 -15.74
N GLN A 265 7.61 -9.45 -14.69
CA GLN A 265 7.51 -10.56 -13.76
C GLN A 265 6.13 -10.61 -13.07
N VAL A 266 5.61 -9.46 -12.63
CA VAL A 266 4.28 -9.34 -12.03
C VAL A 266 3.20 -9.72 -13.06
N ALA A 267 3.24 -9.16 -14.26
CA ALA A 267 2.22 -9.42 -15.28
C ALA A 267 2.19 -10.88 -15.72
N LEU A 268 3.34 -11.52 -15.91
CA LEU A 268 3.44 -12.93 -16.29
C LEU A 268 2.92 -13.83 -15.16
N TRP A 269 3.29 -13.56 -13.91
CA TRP A 269 2.79 -14.32 -12.77
C TRP A 269 1.25 -14.22 -12.66
N LEU A 270 0.70 -13.01 -12.83
CA LEU A 270 -0.75 -12.78 -12.80
C LEU A 270 -1.48 -13.53 -13.92
N ARG A 271 -0.93 -13.52 -15.14
CA ARG A 271 -1.52 -14.28 -16.25
C ARG A 271 -1.60 -15.76 -15.94
N GLN A 272 -0.53 -16.34 -15.45
CA GLN A 272 -0.46 -17.77 -15.11
C GLN A 272 -1.41 -18.11 -13.94
N THR A 273 -1.31 -17.36 -12.85
CA THR A 273 -2.05 -17.62 -11.60
C THR A 273 -3.54 -17.39 -11.75
N CYS A 274 -3.94 -16.32 -12.43
CA CYS A 274 -5.35 -15.98 -12.65
C CYS A 274 -5.94 -16.60 -13.93
N LYS A 275 -5.15 -17.39 -14.69
CA LYS A 275 -5.56 -18.02 -15.97
C LYS A 275 -6.19 -16.99 -16.92
N LEU A 276 -5.46 -15.87 -17.13
CA LEU A 276 -5.91 -14.80 -18.03
C LEU A 276 -5.51 -15.13 -19.47
N ASP A 277 -6.51 -15.13 -20.35
CA ASP A 277 -6.33 -15.37 -21.80
C ASP A 277 -5.78 -14.14 -22.54
#